data_a3e452f4215218a96c34ea305ced4fb3
#
_entry.id   a3e452f4215218a96c34ea305ced4fb3
#
_cell.length_a   1.000
_cell.length_b   1.000
_cell.length_c   1.000
_cell.angle_alpha   90.00
_cell.angle_beta   90.00
_cell.angle_gamma   90.00
#
_symmetry.space_group_name_H-M   'P 1'
#
loop_
_entity.id
_entity.type
_entity.pdbx_description
1 polymer ?
#
loop_
_entity_poly.entity_id
_entity_poly.type
_entity_poly.pdbx_seq_one_letter_code
_entity_poly.pdbx_strand_id
1 'polypeptide(L)'
;MGGVDEFGKNITVVEYGEDMLVVDCGSIFPKEDMLGVDLVIPDVTYLIQNKDRIRGMLLTHGHEDHIGATPYVLRQVPMPLYGTKLTLALVDLKLKEHRIAGIPLNVIKPRDELDLGCFHIKFIHVNHSIAGAVAIAITCPAGTIVFSGDFKVDFTPIDGE
;
A
#
# COMPACT_ATOMS: atom_id res chain seq x y z
N MET A 1 -8.82 -8.18 -0.54
CA MET A 1 -8.68 -8.50 -1.96
C MET A 1 -7.52 -9.48 -2.18
N GLY A 2 -6.52 -9.52 -1.33
CA GLY A 2 -5.43 -10.52 -1.32
C GLY A 2 -4.56 -10.35 -0.08
N GLY A 3 -3.74 -11.37 0.26
CA GLY A 3 -2.79 -11.32 1.37
C GLY A 3 -3.30 -11.89 2.70
N VAL A 4 -4.59 -11.98 2.92
CA VAL A 4 -5.15 -12.65 4.10
C VAL A 4 -5.19 -14.15 3.83
N ASP A 5 -4.61 -14.94 4.72
CA ASP A 5 -4.44 -16.40 4.59
C ASP A 5 -3.55 -16.87 3.42
N GLU A 6 -2.84 -15.96 2.75
CA GLU A 6 -1.84 -16.30 1.72
C GLU A 6 -0.63 -15.34 1.81
N PHE A 7 0.50 -15.80 1.35
CA PHE A 7 1.70 -14.96 1.26
C PHE A 7 1.67 -14.14 -0.03
N GLY A 8 1.93 -12.83 0.09
CA GLY A 8 1.99 -11.90 -1.05
C GLY A 8 0.64 -11.36 -1.50
N LYS A 9 0.62 -10.55 -2.55
CA LYS A 9 -0.55 -9.82 -3.07
C LYS A 9 -1.29 -9.03 -2.00
N ASN A 10 -0.55 -8.44 -1.06
CA ASN A 10 -1.17 -7.66 0.02
C ASN A 10 -1.92 -6.47 -0.57
N ILE A 11 -3.23 -6.51 -0.51
CA ILE A 11 -4.11 -5.41 -0.88
C ILE A 11 -5.39 -5.49 -0.06
N THR A 12 -5.64 -4.46 0.72
CA THR A 12 -6.82 -4.37 1.56
C THR A 12 -7.59 -3.10 1.23
N VAL A 13 -8.91 -3.20 1.22
CA VAL A 13 -9.81 -2.06 1.06
C VAL A 13 -10.49 -1.78 2.40
N VAL A 14 -10.43 -0.54 2.83
CA VAL A 14 -11.16 -0.02 3.99
C VAL A 14 -12.21 0.94 3.48
N GLU A 15 -13.47 0.71 3.82
CA GLU A 15 -14.56 1.58 3.39
C GLU A 15 -15.50 1.94 4.54
N TYR A 16 -15.97 3.17 4.50
CA TYR A 16 -17.01 3.67 5.38
C TYR A 16 -17.82 4.76 4.67
N GLY A 17 -19.15 4.59 4.61
CA GLY A 17 -20.02 5.50 3.87
C GLY A 17 -19.64 5.58 2.40
N GLU A 18 -19.35 6.78 1.92
CA GLU A 18 -18.96 7.05 0.52
C GLU A 18 -17.43 7.12 0.32
N ASP A 19 -16.64 6.84 1.35
CA ASP A 19 -15.20 6.94 1.29
C ASP A 19 -14.54 5.56 1.33
N MET A 20 -13.45 5.42 0.58
CA MET A 20 -12.69 4.19 0.43
C MET A 20 -11.18 4.49 0.45
N LEU A 21 -10.41 3.67 1.14
CA LEU A 21 -8.95 3.65 1.12
C LEU A 21 -8.45 2.29 0.67
N VAL A 22 -7.32 2.27 -0.01
CA VAL A 22 -6.57 1.07 -0.34
C VAL A 22 -5.32 1.03 0.54
N VAL A 23 -5.03 -0.10 1.17
CA VAL A 23 -3.81 -0.32 1.95
C VAL A 23 -3.00 -1.38 1.25
N ASP A 24 -1.78 -0.99 0.84
CA ASP A 24 -0.84 -1.76 0.04
C ASP A 24 -1.39 -2.16 -1.35
N CYS A 25 -0.49 -2.65 -2.20
CA CYS A 25 -0.81 -3.08 -3.55
C CYS A 25 0.26 -4.05 -4.06
N GLY A 26 0.31 -5.21 -3.42
CA GLY A 26 1.35 -6.21 -3.62
C GLY A 26 1.11 -7.14 -4.79
N SER A 27 2.19 -7.76 -5.22
CA SER A 27 2.22 -8.82 -6.19
C SER A 27 2.90 -10.06 -5.62
N ILE A 28 2.77 -11.19 -6.30
CA ILE A 28 3.58 -12.37 -6.05
C ILE A 28 4.22 -12.88 -7.34
N PHE A 29 5.36 -13.53 -7.20
CA PHE A 29 5.94 -14.29 -8.29
C PHE A 29 5.11 -15.55 -8.56
N PRO A 30 4.97 -15.95 -9.82
CA PRO A 30 4.22 -17.15 -10.17
C PRO A 30 4.86 -18.40 -9.57
N LYS A 31 4.05 -19.40 -9.31
CA LYS A 31 4.51 -20.72 -8.90
C LYS A 31 5.14 -21.46 -10.10
N GLU A 32 5.92 -22.49 -9.84
CA GLU A 32 6.64 -23.26 -10.87
C GLU A 32 5.71 -23.90 -11.91
N ASP A 33 4.46 -24.16 -11.56
CA ASP A 33 3.43 -24.72 -12.45
C ASP A 33 2.73 -23.67 -13.34
N MET A 34 3.00 -22.36 -13.12
CA MET A 34 2.43 -21.25 -13.89
C MET A 34 3.34 -20.86 -15.06
N LEU A 35 3.51 -21.74 -16.03
CA LEU A 35 4.38 -21.49 -17.18
C LEU A 35 3.92 -20.28 -18.02
N GLY A 36 4.84 -19.36 -18.32
CA GLY A 36 4.58 -18.17 -19.13
C GLY A 36 3.88 -17.03 -18.37
N VAL A 37 3.77 -17.13 -17.05
CA VAL A 37 3.29 -16.05 -16.18
C VAL A 37 4.49 -15.38 -15.52
N ASP A 38 4.64 -14.07 -15.68
CA ASP A 38 5.75 -13.30 -15.09
C ASP A 38 5.39 -12.75 -13.71
N LEU A 39 4.12 -12.43 -13.46
CA LEU A 39 3.66 -11.82 -12.22
C LEU A 39 2.18 -12.13 -11.97
N VAL A 40 1.83 -12.35 -10.72
CA VAL A 40 0.43 -12.49 -10.29
C VAL A 40 0.03 -11.26 -9.50
N ILE A 41 -1.02 -10.59 -9.95
CA ILE A 41 -1.59 -9.39 -9.32
C ILE A 41 -2.99 -9.68 -8.79
N PRO A 42 -3.48 -8.91 -7.81
CA PRO A 42 -4.84 -9.05 -7.32
C PRO A 42 -5.88 -8.64 -8.38
N ASP A 43 -7.07 -9.22 -8.30
CA ASP A 43 -8.23 -8.73 -9.07
C ASP A 43 -8.71 -7.41 -8.48
N VAL A 44 -8.71 -6.36 -9.30
CA VAL A 44 -9.09 -5.00 -8.92
C VAL A 44 -10.45 -4.55 -9.48
N THR A 45 -11.25 -5.47 -9.97
CA THR A 45 -12.58 -5.17 -10.51
C THR A 45 -13.43 -4.35 -9.53
N TYR A 46 -13.35 -4.68 -8.23
CA TYR A 46 -14.07 -3.92 -7.19
C TYR A 46 -13.59 -2.47 -7.08
N LEU A 47 -12.29 -2.20 -7.21
CA LEU A 47 -11.75 -0.83 -7.20
C LEU A 47 -12.20 -0.07 -8.45
N ILE A 48 -12.22 -0.70 -9.62
CA ILE A 48 -12.68 -0.09 -10.88
C ILE A 48 -14.14 0.37 -10.75
N GLN A 49 -14.99 -0.48 -10.18
CA GLN A 49 -16.42 -0.19 -9.99
C GLN A 49 -16.68 0.92 -8.97
N ASN A 50 -15.76 1.17 -8.04
CA ASN A 50 -15.89 2.12 -6.94
C ASN A 50 -14.86 3.27 -7.00
N LYS A 51 -14.26 3.53 -8.16
CA LYS A 51 -13.13 4.47 -8.31
C LYS A 51 -13.40 5.88 -7.76
N ASP A 52 -14.64 6.35 -7.86
CA ASP A 52 -15.01 7.71 -7.44
C ASP A 52 -15.07 7.86 -5.91
N ARG A 53 -15.12 6.75 -5.18
CA ARG A 53 -15.10 6.69 -3.71
C ARG A 53 -13.68 6.62 -3.14
N ILE A 54 -12.68 6.27 -3.97
CA ILE A 54 -11.31 6.05 -3.50
C ILE A 54 -10.62 7.37 -3.20
N ARG A 55 -10.20 7.57 -1.95
CA ARG A 55 -9.49 8.76 -1.47
C ARG A 55 -7.99 8.64 -1.63
N GLY A 56 -7.45 7.43 -1.70
CA GLY A 56 -6.02 7.18 -1.91
C GLY A 56 -5.59 5.78 -1.55
N MET A 57 -4.31 5.52 -1.82
CA MET A 57 -3.61 4.29 -1.44
C MET A 57 -2.54 4.61 -0.43
N LEU A 58 -2.53 3.88 0.68
CA LEU A 58 -1.57 4.00 1.77
C LEU A 58 -0.59 2.83 1.69
N LEU A 59 0.70 3.10 1.70
CA LEU A 59 1.74 2.08 1.56
C LEU A 59 2.51 1.92 2.87
N THR A 60 2.55 0.69 3.38
CA THR A 60 3.26 0.37 4.64
C THR A 60 4.77 0.38 4.45
N HIS A 61 5.28 -0.23 3.38
CA HIS A 61 6.71 -0.30 3.07
C HIS A 61 6.95 -0.74 1.60
N GLY A 62 8.22 -0.83 1.20
CA GLY A 62 8.61 -0.97 -0.21
C GLY A 62 8.90 -2.39 -0.72
N HIS A 63 8.47 -3.46 -0.07
CA HIS A 63 8.62 -4.82 -0.60
C HIS A 63 7.64 -5.13 -1.73
N GLU A 64 8.01 -6.05 -2.62
CA GLU A 64 7.24 -6.39 -3.83
C GLU A 64 5.84 -6.93 -3.53
N ASP A 65 5.68 -7.69 -2.48
CA ASP A 65 4.40 -8.21 -2.03
C ASP A 65 3.49 -7.15 -1.40
N HIS A 66 3.98 -5.90 -1.27
CA HIS A 66 3.24 -4.72 -0.81
C HIS A 66 3.11 -3.61 -1.86
N ILE A 67 4.06 -3.49 -2.82
CA ILE A 67 4.01 -2.45 -3.86
C ILE A 67 4.08 -2.97 -5.31
N GLY A 68 4.34 -4.26 -5.51
CA GLY A 68 4.66 -4.80 -6.83
C GLY A 68 3.55 -4.67 -7.87
N ALA A 69 2.28 -4.66 -7.46
CA ALA A 69 1.16 -4.52 -8.38
C ALA A 69 0.78 -3.05 -8.66
N THR A 70 1.41 -2.06 -8.01
CA THR A 70 1.04 -0.64 -8.15
C THR A 70 0.96 -0.15 -9.60
N PRO A 71 1.89 -0.46 -10.52
CA PRO A 71 1.79 0.03 -11.90
C PRO A 71 0.56 -0.51 -12.64
N TYR A 72 0.24 -1.77 -12.39
CA TYR A 72 -0.88 -2.45 -13.06
C TYR A 72 -2.23 -1.93 -12.59
N VAL A 73 -2.33 -1.68 -11.27
CA VAL A 73 -3.56 -1.16 -10.64
C VAL A 73 -3.76 0.32 -10.98
N LEU A 74 -2.72 1.14 -10.87
CA LEU A 74 -2.81 2.58 -11.12
C LEU A 74 -3.07 2.93 -12.60
N ARG A 75 -2.73 2.04 -13.52
CA ARG A 75 -3.13 2.17 -14.93
C ARG A 75 -4.63 2.07 -15.13
N GLN A 76 -5.32 1.28 -14.31
CA GLN A 76 -6.76 1.05 -14.38
C GLN A 76 -7.54 2.00 -13.47
N VAL A 77 -6.99 2.27 -12.28
CA VAL A 77 -7.61 3.07 -11.23
C VAL A 77 -6.58 4.07 -10.69
N PRO A 78 -6.35 5.20 -11.38
CA PRO A 78 -5.46 6.24 -10.91
C PRO A 78 -5.94 6.81 -9.57
N MET A 79 -5.03 6.90 -8.57
CA MET A 79 -5.34 7.48 -7.27
C MET A 79 -4.06 8.03 -6.63
N PRO A 80 -4.15 8.99 -5.69
CA PRO A 80 -2.99 9.49 -4.95
C PRO A 80 -2.41 8.40 -4.04
N LEU A 81 -1.07 8.40 -3.93
CA LEU A 81 -0.32 7.50 -3.07
C LEU A 81 0.25 8.23 -1.87
N TYR A 82 0.27 7.58 -0.73
CA TYR A 82 0.84 8.06 0.52
C TYR A 82 1.80 6.99 1.06
N GLY A 83 3.04 7.37 1.30
CA GLY A 83 4.06 6.44 1.79
C GLY A 83 5.34 7.19 2.20
N THR A 84 6.25 6.50 2.85
CA THR A 84 7.55 7.07 3.19
C THR A 84 8.39 7.34 1.95
N LYS A 85 9.40 8.20 2.09
CA LYS A 85 10.25 8.66 0.98
C LYS A 85 10.86 7.49 0.19
N LEU A 86 11.37 6.46 0.90
CA LEU A 86 11.97 5.30 0.23
C LEU A 86 10.91 4.48 -0.51
N THR A 87 9.79 4.18 0.15
CA THR A 87 8.68 3.43 -0.46
C THR A 87 8.19 4.09 -1.73
N LEU A 88 7.94 5.41 -1.69
CA LEU A 88 7.49 6.15 -2.87
C LEU A 88 8.55 6.27 -3.95
N ALA A 89 9.85 6.33 -3.60
CA ALA A 89 10.92 6.31 -4.59
C ALA A 89 10.97 5.00 -5.37
N LEU A 90 10.76 3.85 -4.69
CA LEU A 90 10.67 2.54 -5.34
C LEU A 90 9.43 2.46 -6.26
N VAL A 91 8.29 2.96 -5.79
CA VAL A 91 7.07 3.01 -6.62
C VAL A 91 7.26 3.92 -7.84
N ASP A 92 7.88 5.09 -7.68
CA ASP A 92 8.15 6.03 -8.78
C ASP A 92 9.02 5.40 -9.88
N LEU A 93 10.04 4.61 -9.49
CA LEU A 93 10.83 3.83 -10.45
C LEU A 93 9.96 2.87 -11.24
N LYS A 94 9.10 2.10 -10.57
CA LYS A 94 8.16 1.18 -11.21
C LYS A 94 7.19 1.90 -12.15
N LEU A 95 6.64 3.04 -11.73
CA LEU A 95 5.74 3.83 -12.58
C LEU A 95 6.43 4.33 -13.83
N LYS A 96 7.70 4.78 -13.72
CA LYS A 96 8.51 5.20 -14.87
C LYS A 96 8.80 4.06 -15.83
N GLU A 97 9.18 2.88 -15.34
CA GLU A 97 9.40 1.67 -16.16
C GLU A 97 8.13 1.30 -16.95
N HIS A 98 6.97 1.43 -16.31
CA HIS A 98 5.67 1.17 -16.93
C HIS A 98 5.09 2.35 -17.71
N ARG A 99 5.83 3.48 -17.83
CA ARG A 99 5.42 4.71 -18.53
C ARG A 99 4.09 5.28 -18.02
N ILE A 100 3.90 5.25 -16.70
CA ILE A 100 2.74 5.83 -16.02
C ILE A 100 3.18 7.16 -15.42
N ALA A 101 2.46 8.22 -15.74
CA ALA A 101 2.72 9.57 -15.25
C ALA A 101 1.45 10.18 -14.63
N GLY A 102 1.63 11.27 -13.88
CA GLY A 102 0.50 12.03 -13.33
C GLY A 102 -0.11 11.45 -12.06
N ILE A 103 0.50 10.45 -11.45
CA ILE A 103 0.07 9.92 -10.14
C ILE A 103 0.65 10.80 -9.03
N PRO A 104 -0.19 11.41 -8.17
CA PRO A 104 0.30 12.18 -7.02
C PRO A 104 1.01 11.26 -6.00
N LEU A 105 2.27 11.57 -5.68
CA LEU A 105 3.07 10.86 -4.68
C LEU A 105 3.24 11.78 -3.47
N ASN A 106 2.57 11.45 -2.37
CA ASN A 106 2.54 12.23 -1.14
C ASN A 106 3.45 11.60 -0.10
N VAL A 107 4.61 12.20 0.13
CA VAL A 107 5.57 11.71 1.12
C VAL A 107 5.06 11.98 2.52
N ILE A 108 4.97 10.93 3.33
CA ILE A 108 4.70 10.98 4.76
C ILE A 108 5.94 10.58 5.58
N LYS A 109 5.90 10.89 6.84
CA LYS A 109 6.90 10.48 7.84
C LYS A 109 6.20 9.71 8.97
N PRO A 110 6.92 8.86 9.70
CA PRO A 110 6.41 8.33 10.96
C PRO A 110 5.93 9.46 11.89
N ARG A 111 4.78 9.27 12.53
CA ARG A 111 4.03 10.21 13.38
C ARG A 111 3.24 11.27 12.62
N ASP A 112 3.31 11.34 11.30
CA ASP A 112 2.39 12.18 10.52
C ASP A 112 0.95 11.68 10.66
N GLU A 113 0.02 12.62 10.62
CA GLU A 113 -1.41 12.37 10.62
C GLU A 113 -2.04 13.12 9.45
N LEU A 114 -3.06 12.56 8.84
CA LEU A 114 -3.80 13.20 7.75
C LEU A 114 -5.24 12.70 7.69
N ASP A 115 -6.10 13.52 7.11
CA ASP A 115 -7.50 13.19 6.89
C ASP A 115 -7.79 12.96 5.39
N LEU A 116 -8.44 11.84 5.08
CA LEU A 116 -8.87 11.50 3.73
C LEU A 116 -10.36 11.10 3.78
N GLY A 117 -11.23 11.99 3.32
CA GLY A 117 -12.67 11.80 3.48
C GLY A 117 -13.04 11.70 4.96
N CYS A 118 -13.75 10.63 5.33
CA CYS A 118 -14.14 10.37 6.72
C CYS A 118 -13.06 9.66 7.57
N PHE A 119 -11.90 9.36 6.98
CA PHE A 119 -10.83 8.64 7.66
C PHE A 119 -9.79 9.59 8.24
N HIS A 120 -9.46 9.41 9.52
CA HIS A 120 -8.29 9.98 10.16
C HIS A 120 -7.18 8.93 10.21
N ILE A 121 -6.03 9.22 9.63
CA ILE A 121 -4.94 8.28 9.40
C ILE A 121 -3.72 8.73 10.19
N LYS A 122 -3.08 7.77 10.90
CA LYS A 122 -1.85 7.98 11.64
C LYS A 122 -0.80 6.95 11.24
N PHE A 123 0.40 7.42 10.92
CA PHE A 123 1.54 6.58 10.57
C PHE A 123 2.43 6.33 11.78
N ILE A 124 2.73 5.07 12.06
CA ILE A 124 3.48 4.62 13.23
C ILE A 124 4.76 3.96 12.75
N HIS A 125 5.91 4.36 13.26
CA HIS A 125 7.18 3.72 12.93
C HIS A 125 7.17 2.25 13.37
N VAL A 126 7.67 1.37 12.49
CA VAL A 126 7.92 -0.03 12.80
C VAL A 126 9.28 -0.46 12.24
N ASN A 127 9.95 -1.35 12.94
CA ASN A 127 11.20 -1.95 12.47
C ASN A 127 10.91 -3.09 11.51
N HIS A 128 11.58 -3.09 10.36
CA HIS A 128 11.50 -4.15 9.38
C HIS A 128 12.86 -4.33 8.66
N SER A 129 12.93 -5.26 7.69
CA SER A 129 14.14 -5.50 6.89
C SER A 129 14.41 -4.42 5.83
N ILE A 130 13.49 -3.50 5.62
CA ILE A 130 13.61 -2.32 4.77
C ILE A 130 13.36 -1.05 5.58
N ALA A 131 14.15 0.00 5.35
CA ALA A 131 14.00 1.26 6.06
C ALA A 131 12.68 1.98 5.70
N GLY A 132 12.16 2.76 6.63
CA GLY A 132 10.96 3.55 6.44
C GLY A 132 9.66 2.76 6.44
N ALA A 133 9.63 1.58 7.02
CA ALA A 133 8.40 0.83 7.24
C ALA A 133 7.51 1.52 8.28
N VAL A 134 6.21 1.51 8.04
CA VAL A 134 5.20 2.10 8.93
C VAL A 134 4.01 1.16 9.12
N ALA A 135 3.48 1.12 10.34
CA ALA A 135 2.12 0.69 10.59
C ALA A 135 1.16 1.86 10.35
N ILE A 136 -0.07 1.56 10.01
CA ILE A 136 -1.08 2.56 9.65
C ILE A 136 -2.32 2.34 10.52
N ALA A 137 -2.65 3.32 11.36
CA ALA A 137 -3.90 3.33 12.09
C ALA A 137 -4.92 4.20 11.33
N ILE A 138 -6.07 3.64 11.00
CA ILE A 138 -7.16 4.27 10.26
C ILE A 138 -8.36 4.35 11.19
N THR A 139 -8.79 5.55 11.54
CA THR A 139 -9.94 5.80 12.40
C THR A 139 -11.09 6.38 11.58
N CYS A 140 -12.28 5.87 11.79
CA CYS A 140 -13.53 6.39 11.25
C CYS A 140 -14.62 6.35 12.34
N PRO A 141 -15.85 6.83 12.11
CA PRO A 141 -16.92 6.80 13.11
C PRO A 141 -17.28 5.40 13.64
N ALA A 142 -16.97 4.33 12.90
CA ALA A 142 -17.17 2.94 13.35
C ALA A 142 -16.09 2.42 14.30
N GLY A 143 -14.92 3.08 14.37
CA GLY A 143 -13.80 2.65 15.21
C GLY A 143 -12.45 2.82 14.51
N THR A 144 -11.43 2.18 15.06
CA THR A 144 -10.06 2.21 14.55
C THR A 144 -9.61 0.82 14.12
N ILE A 145 -9.04 0.72 12.93
CA ILE A 145 -8.34 -0.47 12.45
C ILE A 145 -6.85 -0.15 12.33
N VAL A 146 -5.99 -1.10 12.69
CA VAL A 146 -4.54 -0.95 12.58
C VAL A 146 -3.98 -2.00 11.64
N PHE A 147 -3.28 -1.53 10.61
CA PHE A 147 -2.46 -2.35 9.74
C PHE A 147 -1.03 -2.27 10.23
N SER A 148 -0.51 -3.36 10.80
CA SER A 148 0.86 -3.40 11.30
C SER A 148 1.90 -3.29 10.18
N GLY A 149 1.53 -3.65 8.94
CA GLY A 149 2.49 -4.00 7.92
C GLY A 149 3.35 -5.18 8.41
N ASP A 150 4.47 -5.37 7.74
CA ASP A 150 5.49 -6.31 8.20
C ASP A 150 6.37 -5.62 9.23
N PHE A 151 6.58 -6.25 10.37
CA PHE A 151 7.43 -5.73 11.42
C PHE A 151 8.27 -6.83 12.07
N LYS A 152 9.37 -6.45 12.67
CA LYS A 152 10.20 -7.30 13.52
C LYS A 152 10.48 -6.62 14.86
N VAL A 153 10.66 -7.41 15.89
CA VAL A 153 11.22 -6.91 17.15
C VAL A 153 12.75 -6.86 16.96
N ASP A 154 13.30 -5.66 16.98
CA ASP A 154 14.72 -5.44 16.76
C ASP A 154 15.27 -4.56 17.89
N PHE A 155 16.28 -5.09 18.61
CA PHE A 155 16.95 -4.34 19.69
C PHE A 155 18.11 -3.48 19.18
N THR A 156 18.45 -3.58 17.89
CA THR A 156 19.51 -2.82 17.23
C THR A 156 19.03 -2.33 15.86
N PRO A 157 17.99 -1.45 15.82
CA PRO A 157 17.43 -1.00 14.56
C PRO A 157 18.44 -0.24 13.70
N ILE A 158 18.40 -0.48 12.38
CA ILE A 158 19.35 0.09 11.41
C ILE A 158 19.06 1.57 11.17
N ASP A 159 17.80 1.96 11.23
CA ASP A 159 17.30 3.33 10.92
C ASP A 159 17.02 4.18 12.17
N GLY A 160 17.40 3.72 13.34
CA GLY A 160 17.31 4.44 14.63
C GLY A 160 15.88 4.54 15.15
N GLU A 161 15.68 4.32 16.47
CA GLU A 161 14.42 4.37 17.23
C GLU A 161 13.21 3.61 16.67
#